data_c3181ee7c5a4d3724054081e4fba43a1
#
_entry.id   c3181ee7c5a4d3724054081e4fba43a1
#
_cell.length_a   1.000
_cell.length_b   1.000
_cell.length_c   1.000
_cell.angle_alpha   90.00
_cell.angle_beta   90.00
_cell.angle_gamma   90.00
#
_symmetry.space_group_name_H-M   'P 1'
#
loop_
_entity.id
_entity.type
_entity.pdbx_description
1 polymer ?
#
loop_
_entity_poly.entity_id
_entity_poly.type
_entity_poly.pdbx_seq_one_letter_code
_entity_poly.pdbx_strand_id
1 'polypeptide(L)'
;MAISKIGSNSVNLASGLDISDGNVTVASGHGIDFSATSDLAGKSSELLDDYEEGTYTVTLTAATSGTITMNGSYNTGTYIKIGRIVIASCDARISSTSSPQGNVNIGLPFAVASDGGSYLSSMVTHGVTIQTSQQGDFFIKGNDGQSYANVHYNTTTNLGLQAQNGGLGANDEFQFN
;
A
#
# COMPACT_ATOMS: atom_id res chain seq x y z
N MET A 1 -13.06 10.63 42.53
CA MET A 1 -12.85 9.19 42.83
C MET A 1 -12.63 8.49 41.50
N ALA A 2 -11.44 7.96 41.24
CA ALA A 2 -11.16 7.25 40.00
C ALA A 2 -11.67 5.81 40.14
N ILE A 3 -12.53 5.38 39.21
CA ILE A 3 -12.92 3.97 39.08
C ILE A 3 -11.76 3.27 38.37
N SER A 4 -10.96 2.51 39.09
CA SER A 4 -9.76 1.89 38.53
C SER A 4 -10.02 0.56 37.81
N LYS A 5 -11.18 -0.07 37.99
CA LYS A 5 -11.59 -1.31 37.34
C LYS A 5 -13.11 -1.48 37.32
N ILE A 6 -13.67 -1.76 36.16
CA ILE A 6 -14.96 -2.43 36.01
C ILE A 6 -14.64 -3.93 35.96
N GLY A 7 -15.24 -4.72 36.85
CA GLY A 7 -14.98 -6.17 36.94
C GLY A 7 -15.32 -6.92 35.64
N SER A 8 -15.08 -8.23 35.62
CA SER A 8 -15.20 -9.11 34.43
C SER A 8 -16.62 -9.27 33.87
N ASN A 9 -17.62 -8.58 34.41
CA ASN A 9 -18.97 -8.57 33.88
C ASN A 9 -19.11 -7.47 32.86
N SER A 10 -19.72 -7.76 31.72
CA SER A 10 -19.99 -6.81 30.64
C SER A 10 -20.77 -5.60 31.18
N VAL A 11 -20.36 -4.42 30.76
CA VAL A 11 -21.11 -3.19 30.98
C VAL A 11 -22.21 -3.12 29.91
N ASN A 12 -23.46 -3.24 30.31
CA ASN A 12 -24.59 -3.01 29.42
C ASN A 12 -24.98 -1.54 29.52
N LEU A 13 -24.77 -0.79 28.43
CA LEU A 13 -25.09 0.62 28.34
C LEU A 13 -26.30 0.81 27.41
N ALA A 14 -27.48 0.99 27.99
CA ALA A 14 -28.72 1.18 27.21
C ALA A 14 -28.68 2.44 26.31
N SER A 15 -27.84 3.42 26.63
CA SER A 15 -27.71 4.70 25.92
C SER A 15 -26.37 4.88 25.19
N GLY A 16 -25.56 3.81 25.08
CA GLY A 16 -24.24 3.88 24.47
C GLY A 16 -23.13 4.25 25.45
N LEU A 17 -21.89 4.29 24.95
CA LEU A 17 -20.69 4.68 25.68
C LEU A 17 -20.23 6.05 25.17
N ASP A 18 -20.23 7.05 26.04
CA ASP A 18 -19.66 8.39 25.76
C ASP A 18 -18.28 8.48 26.43
N ILE A 19 -17.25 8.75 25.63
CA ILE A 19 -15.89 9.00 26.09
C ILE A 19 -15.57 10.46 25.78
N SER A 20 -15.80 11.33 26.75
CA SER A 20 -15.65 12.78 26.58
C SER A 20 -14.19 13.25 26.52
N ASP A 21 -13.27 12.47 27.11
CA ASP A 21 -11.83 12.75 27.12
C ASP A 21 -11.06 11.45 27.36
N GLY A 22 -10.23 11.05 26.41
CA GLY A 22 -9.45 9.83 26.45
C GLY A 22 -9.65 8.92 25.23
N ASN A 23 -9.00 7.76 25.26
CA ASN A 23 -9.01 6.76 24.19
C ASN A 23 -9.66 5.45 24.66
N VAL A 24 -10.25 4.71 23.72
CA VAL A 24 -10.54 3.28 23.92
C VAL A 24 -9.29 2.50 23.55
N THR A 25 -8.68 1.82 24.51
CA THR A 25 -7.55 0.92 24.26
C THR A 25 -8.05 -0.51 24.30
N VAL A 26 -7.89 -1.24 23.19
CA VAL A 26 -8.14 -2.68 23.09
C VAL A 26 -6.82 -3.44 23.09
N ALA A 27 -6.79 -4.64 23.64
CA ALA A 27 -5.60 -5.48 23.62
C ALA A 27 -5.33 -6.00 22.20
N SER A 28 -4.07 -6.37 21.93
CA SER A 28 -3.67 -6.96 20.62
C SER A 28 -4.53 -8.19 20.30
N GLY A 29 -5.04 -8.26 19.06
CA GLY A 29 -5.94 -9.30 18.59
C GLY A 29 -7.40 -9.13 19.05
N HIS A 30 -7.74 -7.97 19.65
CA HIS A 30 -9.09 -7.59 20.03
C HIS A 30 -9.47 -6.29 19.34
N GLY A 31 -10.77 -6.05 19.14
CA GLY A 31 -11.27 -4.88 18.42
C GLY A 31 -12.75 -4.64 18.65
N ILE A 32 -13.41 -4.01 17.69
CA ILE A 32 -14.85 -3.81 17.71
C ILE A 32 -15.48 -4.97 16.93
N ASP A 33 -16.36 -5.72 17.60
CA ASP A 33 -17.05 -6.88 17.06
C ASP A 33 -18.44 -6.44 16.53
N PHE A 34 -18.69 -6.66 15.24
CA PHE A 34 -19.96 -6.38 14.57
C PHE A 34 -20.79 -7.64 14.32
N SER A 35 -20.41 -8.79 14.85
CA SER A 35 -21.07 -10.08 14.61
C SER A 35 -22.55 -10.17 15.06
N ALA A 36 -23.05 -9.16 15.80
CA ALA A 36 -24.46 -9.07 16.14
C ALA A 36 -25.34 -8.58 14.99
N THR A 37 -24.77 -8.13 13.88
CA THR A 37 -25.51 -7.70 12.69
C THR A 37 -25.79 -8.88 11.76
N SER A 38 -26.79 -8.75 10.89
CA SER A 38 -27.14 -9.80 9.93
C SER A 38 -26.31 -9.63 8.67
N ASP A 39 -25.61 -10.67 8.23
CA ASP A 39 -24.60 -10.59 7.20
C ASP A 39 -24.86 -11.43 5.97
N LEU A 40 -24.07 -11.11 4.93
CA LEU A 40 -24.01 -11.93 3.72
C LEU A 40 -23.30 -13.26 4.01
N ALA A 41 -23.77 -14.35 3.42
CA ALA A 41 -23.10 -15.64 3.53
C ALA A 41 -21.67 -15.58 2.96
N GLY A 42 -20.72 -16.23 3.65
CA GLY A 42 -19.31 -16.29 3.23
C GLY A 42 -18.39 -15.24 3.85
N LYS A 43 -18.88 -14.47 4.84
CA LYS A 43 -18.03 -13.58 5.65
C LYS A 43 -16.89 -14.37 6.33
N SER A 44 -15.73 -13.76 6.48
CA SER A 44 -14.57 -14.36 7.15
C SER A 44 -14.30 -13.77 8.53
N SER A 45 -14.68 -12.53 8.79
CA SER A 45 -14.55 -11.83 10.06
C SER A 45 -15.44 -10.61 10.11
N GLU A 46 -15.92 -10.25 11.28
CA GLU A 46 -16.64 -9.02 11.61
C GLU A 46 -15.96 -8.27 12.76
N LEU A 47 -14.78 -8.71 13.13
CA LEU A 47 -13.95 -8.07 14.12
C LEU A 47 -13.05 -7.03 13.41
N LEU A 48 -13.20 -5.76 13.79
CA LEU A 48 -12.28 -4.69 13.42
C LEU A 48 -11.18 -4.61 14.49
N ASP A 49 -10.11 -5.34 14.30
CA ASP A 49 -9.00 -5.51 15.24
C ASP A 49 -7.64 -5.03 14.71
N ASP A 50 -7.59 -4.58 13.47
CA ASP A 50 -6.35 -4.24 12.78
C ASP A 50 -6.46 -2.87 12.11
N TYR A 51 -6.07 -1.84 12.86
CA TYR A 51 -5.86 -0.49 12.36
C TYR A 51 -4.40 -0.10 12.58
N GLU A 52 -3.76 0.32 11.53
CA GLU A 52 -2.37 0.75 11.55
C GLU A 52 -2.16 1.89 10.56
N GLU A 53 -1.40 2.89 10.95
CA GLU A 53 -0.93 3.94 10.06
C GLU A 53 0.56 4.19 10.27
N GLY A 54 1.26 4.59 9.23
CA GLY A 54 2.68 4.82 9.35
C GLY A 54 3.35 5.24 8.05
N THR A 55 4.66 5.12 8.07
CA THR A 55 5.51 5.38 6.92
C THR A 55 6.29 4.13 6.52
N TYR A 56 6.70 4.07 5.27
CA TYR A 56 7.55 3.00 4.75
C TYR A 56 8.57 3.54 3.76
N THR A 57 9.66 2.82 3.57
CA THR A 57 10.66 3.19 2.56
C THR A 57 10.23 2.64 1.20
N VAL A 58 10.00 3.56 0.26
CA VAL A 58 9.68 3.21 -1.13
C VAL A 58 10.97 2.83 -1.85
N THR A 59 10.92 1.73 -2.58
CA THR A 59 12.02 1.27 -3.43
C THR A 59 11.55 1.09 -4.86
N LEU A 60 12.42 1.40 -5.83
CA LEU A 60 12.26 0.97 -7.21
C LEU A 60 13.35 -0.06 -7.51
N THR A 61 12.99 -1.17 -8.12
CA THR A 61 13.93 -2.21 -8.51
C THR A 61 13.73 -2.63 -9.96
N ALA A 62 14.81 -3.06 -10.58
CA ALA A 62 14.78 -3.68 -11.90
C ALA A 62 14.63 -5.20 -11.74
N ALA A 63 13.67 -5.81 -12.42
CA ALA A 63 13.28 -7.20 -12.20
C ALA A 63 14.36 -8.23 -12.57
N THR A 64 15.32 -7.88 -13.44
CA THR A 64 16.32 -8.83 -13.95
C THR A 64 17.72 -8.54 -13.41
N SER A 65 18.24 -7.33 -13.58
CA SER A 65 19.58 -6.95 -13.13
C SER A 65 19.79 -5.44 -13.11
N GLY A 66 20.95 -5.00 -12.59
CA GLY A 66 21.27 -3.59 -12.45
C GLY A 66 20.63 -2.98 -11.19
N THR A 67 20.80 -1.68 -11.01
CA THR A 67 20.33 -0.97 -9.83
C THR A 67 19.59 0.31 -10.18
N ILE A 68 18.58 0.63 -9.36
CA ILE A 68 17.90 1.91 -9.33
C ILE A 68 18.10 2.45 -7.91
N THR A 69 18.78 3.59 -7.78
CA THR A 69 19.06 4.21 -6.49
C THR A 69 18.06 5.33 -6.26
N MET A 70 17.37 5.26 -5.14
CA MET A 70 16.39 6.26 -4.74
C MET A 70 17.06 7.49 -4.15
N ASN A 71 16.45 8.64 -4.33
CA ASN A 71 16.80 9.86 -3.61
C ASN A 71 16.25 9.78 -2.18
N GLY A 72 17.13 9.78 -1.18
CA GLY A 72 16.76 9.60 0.23
C GLY A 72 15.82 10.67 0.81
N SER A 73 15.69 11.82 0.15
CA SER A 73 14.71 12.85 0.54
C SER A 73 13.32 12.63 -0.06
N TYR A 74 13.18 11.70 -1.00
CA TYR A 74 11.96 11.42 -1.77
C TYR A 74 11.70 9.93 -1.90
N ASN A 75 11.88 9.17 -0.83
CA ASN A 75 11.64 7.72 -0.81
C ASN A 75 10.83 7.27 0.41
N THR A 76 10.11 8.20 1.03
CA THR A 76 9.22 7.87 2.14
C THR A 76 7.77 7.93 1.67
N GLY A 77 7.09 6.82 1.76
CA GLY A 77 5.65 6.71 1.56
C GLY A 77 4.91 6.67 2.89
N THR A 78 3.60 6.88 2.83
CA THR A 78 2.67 6.75 3.97
C THR A 78 1.65 5.67 3.69
N TYR A 79 1.09 5.09 4.72
CA TYR A 79 0.00 4.12 4.58
C TYR A 79 -1.00 4.19 5.74
N ILE A 80 -2.21 3.74 5.45
CA ILE A 80 -3.24 3.41 6.41
C ILE A 80 -3.72 1.99 6.11
N LYS A 81 -3.78 1.14 7.13
CA LYS A 81 -4.30 -0.23 7.04
C LYS A 81 -5.52 -0.37 7.94
N ILE A 82 -6.62 -0.89 7.39
CA ILE A 82 -7.85 -1.18 8.10
C ILE A 82 -8.26 -2.61 7.74
N GLY A 83 -8.04 -3.53 8.66
CA GLY A 83 -8.21 -4.95 8.38
C GLY A 83 -7.39 -5.38 7.15
N ARG A 84 -8.05 -5.79 6.07
CA ARG A 84 -7.39 -6.22 4.83
C ARG A 84 -7.15 -5.11 3.81
N ILE A 85 -7.68 -3.91 4.04
CA ILE A 85 -7.53 -2.78 3.13
C ILE A 85 -6.28 -2.00 3.50
N VAL A 86 -5.42 -1.77 2.52
CA VAL A 86 -4.26 -0.90 2.63
C VAL A 86 -4.40 0.23 1.62
N ILE A 87 -4.33 1.45 2.10
CA ILE A 87 -4.22 2.65 1.28
C ILE A 87 -2.79 3.15 1.48
N ALA A 88 -2.03 3.23 0.40
CA ALA A 88 -0.64 3.68 0.44
C ALA A 88 -0.41 4.79 -0.58
N SER A 89 0.40 5.77 -0.20
CA SER A 89 0.81 6.85 -1.09
C SER A 89 2.31 7.05 -1.04
N CYS A 90 2.89 7.52 -2.12
CA CYS A 90 4.30 7.92 -2.17
C CYS A 90 4.57 9.00 -3.21
N ASP A 91 5.66 9.71 -2.97
CA ASP A 91 6.39 10.50 -3.96
C ASP A 91 7.82 9.94 -3.98
N ALA A 92 8.15 9.19 -5.03
CA ALA A 92 9.39 8.44 -5.13
C ALA A 92 10.24 8.98 -6.28
N ARG A 93 11.47 9.41 -5.98
CA ARG A 93 12.37 10.00 -6.98
C ARG A 93 13.67 9.22 -7.11
N ILE A 94 14.11 9.03 -8.36
CA ILE A 94 15.38 8.36 -8.67
C ILE A 94 16.54 9.33 -8.48
N SER A 95 17.60 8.89 -7.81
CA SER A 95 18.88 9.58 -7.71
C SER A 95 19.83 9.17 -8.86
N SER A 96 19.92 7.89 -9.14
CA SER A 96 20.77 7.35 -10.21
C SER A 96 20.36 5.94 -10.62
N THR A 97 20.83 5.51 -11.78
CA THR A 97 20.66 4.13 -12.25
C THR A 97 21.99 3.55 -12.73
N SER A 98 22.15 2.22 -12.63
CA SER A 98 23.29 1.49 -13.20
C SER A 98 22.79 0.25 -13.94
N SER A 99 22.74 0.37 -15.27
CA SER A 99 22.34 -0.69 -16.20
C SER A 99 21.12 -1.51 -15.77
N PRO A 100 20.00 -0.88 -15.38
CA PRO A 100 18.83 -1.61 -14.93
C PRO A 100 18.22 -2.40 -16.10
N GLN A 101 17.78 -3.62 -15.82
CA GLN A 101 17.19 -4.54 -16.79
C GLN A 101 15.91 -5.18 -16.29
N GLY A 102 14.97 -5.43 -17.18
CA GLY A 102 13.67 -6.03 -16.88
C GLY A 102 12.61 -5.00 -16.49
N ASN A 103 11.49 -5.48 -15.98
CA ASN A 103 10.39 -4.62 -15.53
C ASN A 103 10.77 -3.78 -14.32
N VAL A 104 10.15 -2.63 -14.18
CA VAL A 104 10.27 -1.79 -12.98
C VAL A 104 9.26 -2.27 -11.94
N ASN A 105 9.74 -2.55 -10.75
CA ASN A 105 8.93 -2.89 -9.59
C ASN A 105 9.01 -1.75 -8.57
N ILE A 106 7.86 -1.42 -7.95
CA ILE A 106 7.77 -0.47 -6.85
C ILE A 106 7.42 -1.20 -5.56
N GLY A 107 8.19 -0.97 -4.49
CA GLY A 107 7.97 -1.58 -3.18
C GLY A 107 6.69 -1.10 -2.52
N LEU A 108 5.98 -2.00 -1.86
CA LEU A 108 4.74 -1.78 -1.13
C LEU A 108 4.99 -1.92 0.37
N PRO A 109 4.19 -1.27 1.25
CA PRO A 109 4.32 -1.40 2.70
C PRO A 109 3.97 -2.81 3.21
N PHE A 110 3.10 -3.52 2.51
CA PHE A 110 2.66 -4.88 2.84
C PHE A 110 2.65 -5.76 1.60
N ALA A 111 2.72 -7.06 1.81
CA ALA A 111 2.52 -8.03 0.74
C ALA A 111 1.06 -7.99 0.26
N VAL A 112 0.88 -8.13 -1.04
CA VAL A 112 -0.44 -8.31 -1.66
C VAL A 112 -1.04 -9.64 -1.16
N ALA A 113 -2.34 -9.66 -0.88
CA ALA A 113 -3.00 -10.86 -0.42
C ALA A 113 -2.82 -12.03 -1.40
N SER A 114 -2.61 -13.24 -0.84
CA SER A 114 -2.46 -14.47 -1.62
C SER A 114 -3.83 -15.14 -1.85
N ASP A 115 -4.69 -14.47 -2.60
CA ASP A 115 -6.03 -14.95 -2.92
C ASP A 115 -6.27 -15.20 -4.42
N GLY A 116 -5.17 -15.19 -5.21
CA GLY A 116 -5.20 -15.39 -6.66
C GLY A 116 -5.62 -14.13 -7.44
N GLY A 117 -5.77 -12.99 -6.76
CA GLY A 117 -6.13 -11.72 -7.36
C GLY A 117 -4.95 -10.94 -7.92
N SER A 118 -5.26 -9.98 -8.79
CA SER A 118 -4.34 -8.94 -9.23
C SER A 118 -4.98 -7.60 -8.96
N TYR A 119 -4.29 -6.76 -8.21
CA TYR A 119 -4.82 -5.46 -7.78
C TYR A 119 -4.16 -4.35 -8.58
N LEU A 120 -4.98 -3.44 -9.10
CA LEU A 120 -4.55 -2.30 -9.92
C LEU A 120 -4.77 -0.99 -9.15
N SER A 121 -3.82 -0.08 -9.28
CA SER A 121 -3.95 1.30 -8.80
C SER A 121 -3.40 2.26 -9.84
N SER A 122 -3.94 3.47 -9.87
CA SER A 122 -3.41 4.55 -10.72
C SER A 122 -2.06 5.03 -10.21
N MET A 123 -1.24 5.55 -11.12
CA MET A 123 0.04 6.15 -10.82
C MET A 123 0.27 7.35 -11.74
N VAL A 124 0.87 8.39 -11.21
CA VAL A 124 1.34 9.54 -11.99
C VAL A 124 2.87 9.48 -12.04
N THR A 125 3.44 9.76 -13.19
CA THR A 125 4.89 9.89 -13.38
C THR A 125 5.24 11.29 -13.84
N HIS A 126 6.39 11.79 -13.38
CA HIS A 126 6.94 13.05 -13.83
C HIS A 126 8.42 12.89 -14.16
N GLY A 127 8.85 13.50 -15.26
CA GLY A 127 10.26 13.45 -15.69
C GLY A 127 10.72 12.13 -16.30
N VAL A 128 9.90 11.08 -16.26
CA VAL A 128 10.24 9.78 -16.86
C VAL A 128 10.36 9.94 -18.36
N THR A 129 11.55 9.73 -18.90
CA THR A 129 11.80 9.76 -20.34
C THR A 129 11.22 8.50 -20.97
N ILE A 130 9.95 8.59 -21.34
CA ILE A 130 9.26 7.48 -21.98
C ILE A 130 9.68 7.43 -23.43
N GLN A 131 10.17 6.28 -23.87
CA GLN A 131 10.36 6.00 -25.30
C GLN A 131 9.04 6.21 -26.04
N THR A 132 9.08 6.75 -27.25
CA THR A 132 7.89 7.08 -28.05
C THR A 132 6.93 5.90 -28.24
N SER A 133 7.41 4.67 -28.07
CA SER A 133 6.61 3.43 -28.10
C SER A 133 5.90 3.11 -26.76
N GLN A 134 6.18 3.87 -25.70
CA GLN A 134 5.69 3.63 -24.33
C GLN A 134 4.82 4.79 -23.81
N GLN A 135 4.17 5.52 -24.72
CA GLN A 135 3.24 6.58 -24.32
C GLN A 135 1.91 5.99 -23.88
N GLY A 136 1.46 6.36 -22.69
CA GLY A 136 0.19 5.92 -22.13
C GLY A 136 0.05 6.27 -20.65
N ASP A 137 -1.10 5.98 -20.09
CA ASP A 137 -1.34 6.13 -18.66
C ASP A 137 -0.56 5.08 -17.88
N PHE A 138 0.05 5.49 -16.79
CA PHE A 138 0.76 4.58 -15.89
C PHE A 138 -0.17 4.05 -14.81
N PHE A 139 0.06 2.80 -14.45
CA PHE A 139 -0.59 2.15 -13.32
C PHE A 139 0.36 1.14 -12.66
N ILE A 140 0.08 0.79 -11.43
CA ILE A 140 0.78 -0.28 -10.73
C ILE A 140 -0.12 -1.50 -10.64
N LYS A 141 0.48 -2.68 -10.80
CA LYS A 141 -0.18 -3.97 -10.66
C LYS A 141 0.47 -4.77 -9.54
N GLY A 142 -0.24 -4.93 -8.44
CA GLY A 142 0.15 -5.83 -7.36
C GLY A 142 0.07 -7.28 -7.81
N ASN A 143 1.05 -8.07 -7.44
CA ASN A 143 1.07 -9.50 -7.71
C ASN A 143 0.87 -10.28 -6.41
N ASP A 144 0.11 -11.35 -6.51
CA ASP A 144 -0.26 -12.24 -5.41
C ASP A 144 0.95 -12.63 -4.54
N GLY A 145 0.87 -12.40 -3.24
CA GLY A 145 1.90 -12.69 -2.26
C GLY A 145 3.18 -11.84 -2.31
N GLN A 146 3.28 -10.86 -3.21
CA GLN A 146 4.49 -10.05 -3.35
C GLN A 146 4.42 -8.74 -2.57
N SER A 147 5.55 -8.29 -2.02
CA SER A 147 5.70 -6.98 -1.37
C SER A 147 6.10 -5.87 -2.36
N TYR A 148 5.79 -6.05 -3.62
CA TYR A 148 5.98 -5.03 -4.67
C TYR A 148 4.87 -5.12 -5.70
N ALA A 149 4.68 -4.03 -6.43
CA ALA A 149 3.84 -3.96 -7.61
C ALA A 149 4.70 -3.71 -8.85
N ASN A 150 4.29 -4.28 -9.98
CA ASN A 150 4.89 -3.95 -11.27
C ASN A 150 4.36 -2.62 -11.77
N VAL A 151 5.23 -1.79 -12.30
CA VAL A 151 4.84 -0.57 -13.02
C VAL A 151 4.47 -0.94 -14.45
N HIS A 152 3.27 -0.56 -14.85
CA HIS A 152 2.75 -0.77 -16.21
C HIS A 152 2.37 0.55 -16.85
N TYR A 153 2.32 0.56 -18.17
CA TYR A 153 1.72 1.64 -18.94
C TYR A 153 0.66 1.07 -19.87
N ASN A 154 -0.38 1.86 -20.10
CA ASN A 154 -1.52 1.43 -20.92
C ASN A 154 -1.21 1.66 -22.39
N THR A 155 -0.98 0.56 -23.10
CA THR A 155 -0.91 0.53 -24.57
C THR A 155 -1.88 -0.52 -25.08
N THR A 156 -1.99 -0.67 -26.39
CA THR A 156 -2.80 -1.74 -26.99
C THR A 156 -2.40 -3.16 -26.53
N THR A 157 -1.25 -3.31 -25.87
CA THR A 157 -0.70 -4.61 -25.43
C THR A 157 -0.44 -4.72 -23.91
N ASN A 158 -0.72 -3.70 -23.11
CA ASN A 158 -0.53 -3.70 -21.63
C ASN A 158 0.85 -4.20 -21.18
N LEU A 159 1.91 -3.57 -21.65
CA LEU A 159 3.27 -3.98 -21.33
C LEU A 159 3.76 -3.36 -20.01
N GLY A 160 4.54 -4.12 -19.24
CA GLY A 160 5.27 -3.60 -18.09
C GLY A 160 6.32 -2.56 -18.50
N LEU A 161 6.53 -1.53 -17.67
CA LEU A 161 7.59 -0.54 -17.89
C LEU A 161 8.95 -1.20 -17.80
N GLN A 162 9.70 -1.14 -18.92
CA GLN A 162 11.05 -1.71 -19.01
C GLN A 162 12.10 -0.71 -18.54
N ALA A 163 12.91 -1.11 -17.55
CA ALA A 163 13.99 -0.29 -17.01
C ALA A 163 15.14 -0.05 -18.00
N GLN A 164 15.36 -0.99 -18.92
CA GLN A 164 16.56 -1.05 -19.77
C GLN A 164 16.61 -0.13 -20.97
N ASN A 165 15.51 0.49 -21.34
CA ASN A 165 15.46 1.22 -22.63
C ASN A 165 15.80 2.71 -22.49
N GLY A 166 16.67 3.07 -21.52
CA GLY A 166 17.06 4.46 -21.30
C GLY A 166 15.90 5.35 -20.82
N GLY A 167 14.81 4.73 -20.39
CA GLY A 167 13.61 5.40 -19.92
C GLY A 167 13.69 5.84 -18.45
N LEU A 168 14.69 5.39 -17.71
CA LEU A 168 14.87 5.74 -16.30
C LEU A 168 16.19 6.48 -16.08
N GLY A 169 16.13 7.59 -15.35
CA GLY A 169 17.28 8.43 -15.06
C GLY A 169 17.14 9.19 -13.74
N ALA A 170 18.16 9.98 -13.43
CA ALA A 170 18.10 10.87 -12.26
C ALA A 170 16.96 11.87 -12.41
N ASN A 171 16.25 12.12 -11.32
CA ASN A 171 15.08 12.98 -11.17
C ASN A 171 13.76 12.44 -11.78
N ASP A 172 13.74 11.23 -12.31
CA ASP A 172 12.47 10.59 -12.63
C ASP A 172 11.67 10.33 -11.35
N GLU A 173 10.38 10.61 -11.41
CA GLU A 173 9.49 10.66 -10.26
C GLU A 173 8.26 9.77 -10.50
N PHE A 174 7.89 9.02 -9.47
CA PHE A 174 6.77 8.10 -9.46
C PHE A 174 5.88 8.43 -8.26
N GLN A 175 4.63 8.77 -8.53
CA GLN A 175 3.64 9.09 -7.51
C GLN A 175 2.44 8.17 -7.65
N PHE A 176 1.97 7.64 -6.53
CA PHE A 176 0.68 6.94 -6.44
C PHE A 176 -0.01 7.21 -5.10
N ASN A 177 -1.31 7.01 -5.09
CA ASN A 177 -2.12 7.10 -3.87
C ASN A 177 -3.38 6.20 -3.99
#